data_7acef5351439a4a1536859e76a69d4c7
#
_entry.id   7acef5351439a4a1536859e76a69d4c7
#
_cell.length_a   1.000
_cell.length_b   1.000
_cell.length_c   1.000
_cell.angle_alpha   90.00
_cell.angle_beta   90.00
_cell.angle_gamma   90.00
#
_symmetry.space_group_name_H-M   'P 1'
#
loop_
_entity.id
_entity.type
_entity.pdbx_description
1 polymer ?
#
loop_
_entity_poly.entity_id
_entity_poly.type
_entity_poly.pdbx_seq_one_letter_code
_entity_poly.pdbx_strand_id
1 'polypeptide(L)'
;MDKSKQIWYLWKTDVKSLTTECYKILQELYVQLGQKPESEMVVLQTNTLVEDLATKYSRMELDEVKFALNKGLRDNDPPIFINVPTWNKFLRDYKKSEQYRRQCNAIEEYTIYKKRMESFG
;
A
#
# COMPACT_ATOMS: atom_id res chain seq x y z
N MET A 1 -8.91 -14.82 -5.52
CA MET A 1 -8.12 -13.58 -5.51
C MET A 1 -7.27 -13.50 -6.76
N ASP A 2 -7.38 -12.42 -7.50
CA ASP A 2 -6.65 -12.25 -8.76
C ASP A 2 -5.19 -11.87 -8.48
N LYS A 3 -4.28 -12.81 -8.70
CA LYS A 3 -2.84 -12.60 -8.49
C LYS A 3 -2.22 -11.60 -9.45
N SER A 4 -2.90 -11.30 -10.56
CA SER A 4 -2.38 -10.41 -11.60
C SER A 4 -2.20 -8.95 -11.14
N LYS A 5 -2.79 -8.56 -10.01
CA LYS A 5 -2.68 -7.22 -9.41
C LYS A 5 -1.65 -7.14 -8.31
N GLN A 6 -1.08 -8.26 -7.87
CA GLN A 6 -0.05 -8.27 -6.83
C GLN A 6 1.28 -7.76 -7.37
N ILE A 7 2.00 -7.04 -6.53
CA ILE A 7 3.29 -6.42 -6.91
C ILE A 7 4.28 -7.46 -7.42
N TRP A 8 4.46 -8.60 -6.71
CA TRP A 8 5.43 -9.62 -7.10
C TRP A 8 5.12 -10.21 -8.48
N TYR A 9 3.83 -10.36 -8.81
CA TYR A 9 3.41 -10.91 -10.09
C TYR A 9 3.71 -9.93 -11.22
N LEU A 10 3.37 -8.66 -11.05
CA LEU A 10 3.66 -7.61 -12.01
C LEU A 10 5.16 -7.41 -12.18
N TRP A 11 5.91 -7.48 -11.09
CA TRP A 11 7.36 -7.36 -11.14
C TRP A 11 8.00 -8.43 -12.02
N LYS A 12 7.49 -9.67 -11.95
CA LYS A 12 8.00 -10.78 -12.75
C LYS A 12 7.49 -10.83 -14.19
N THR A 13 6.23 -10.46 -14.40
CA THR A 13 5.57 -10.68 -15.69
C THR A 13 5.40 -9.42 -16.53
N ASP A 14 5.28 -8.24 -15.90
CA ASP A 14 5.00 -6.98 -16.58
C ASP A 14 5.49 -5.79 -15.76
N VAL A 15 6.80 -5.71 -15.60
CA VAL A 15 7.42 -4.61 -14.84
C VAL A 15 7.13 -3.24 -15.46
N LYS A 16 6.90 -3.18 -16.75
CA LYS A 16 6.57 -1.94 -17.44
C LYS A 16 5.24 -1.37 -16.97
N SER A 17 4.22 -2.22 -16.86
CA SER A 17 2.92 -1.81 -16.31
C SER A 17 3.03 -1.37 -14.87
N LEU A 18 3.78 -2.11 -14.06
CA LEU A 18 4.02 -1.75 -12.66
C LEU A 18 4.67 -0.36 -12.55
N THR A 19 5.70 -0.11 -13.35
CA THR A 19 6.40 1.18 -13.37
C THR A 19 5.46 2.32 -13.80
N THR A 20 4.67 2.10 -14.83
CA THR A 20 3.70 3.09 -15.33
C THR A 20 2.66 3.43 -14.26
N GLU A 21 2.12 2.44 -13.58
CA GLU A 21 1.14 2.67 -12.52
C GLU A 21 1.75 3.39 -11.30
N CYS A 22 2.98 3.05 -10.93
CA CYS A 22 3.69 3.78 -9.87
C CYS A 22 3.92 5.24 -10.22
N TYR A 23 4.28 5.52 -11.47
CA TYR A 23 4.44 6.88 -11.95
C TYR A 23 3.13 7.68 -11.82
N LYS A 24 2.02 7.08 -12.24
CA LYS A 24 0.69 7.72 -12.11
C LYS A 24 0.33 7.97 -10.65
N ILE A 25 0.61 7.02 -9.77
CA ILE A 25 0.33 7.17 -8.33
C ILE A 25 1.09 8.38 -7.78
N LEU A 26 2.40 8.48 -8.06
CA LEU A 26 3.19 9.61 -7.59
C LEU A 26 2.71 10.93 -8.15
N GLN A 27 2.34 10.98 -9.43
CA GLN A 27 1.79 12.21 -10.04
C GLN A 27 0.50 12.64 -9.34
N GLU A 28 -0.41 11.71 -9.06
CA GLU A 28 -1.65 12.01 -8.36
C GLU A 28 -1.39 12.54 -6.95
N LEU A 29 -0.41 11.99 -6.23
CA LEU A 29 -0.05 12.47 -4.90
C LEU A 29 0.47 13.90 -4.96
N TYR A 30 1.33 14.22 -5.93
CA TYR A 30 1.82 15.59 -6.11
C TYR A 30 0.71 16.57 -6.44
N VAL A 31 -0.24 16.18 -7.28
CA VAL A 31 -1.40 17.02 -7.61
C VAL A 31 -2.21 17.30 -6.34
N GLN A 32 -2.47 16.30 -5.52
CA GLN A 32 -3.21 16.46 -4.26
C GLN A 32 -2.50 17.39 -3.28
N LEU A 33 -1.18 17.39 -3.30
CA LEU A 33 -0.37 18.27 -2.43
C LEU A 33 -0.17 19.68 -3.02
N GLY A 34 -0.61 19.90 -4.25
CA GLY A 34 -0.40 21.18 -4.93
C GLY A 34 1.05 21.41 -5.34
N GLN A 35 1.83 20.34 -5.46
CA GLN A 35 3.26 20.42 -5.82
C GLN A 35 3.47 20.05 -7.28
N LYS A 36 4.47 20.68 -7.92
CA LYS A 36 4.81 20.45 -9.34
C LYS A 36 6.30 20.12 -9.44
N PRO A 37 6.70 18.88 -9.16
CA PRO A 37 8.10 18.48 -9.29
C PRO A 37 8.51 18.37 -10.75
N GLU A 38 9.83 18.41 -11.00
CA GLU A 38 10.36 18.16 -12.33
C GLU A 38 10.13 16.69 -12.73
N SER A 39 9.86 16.46 -14.03
CA SER A 39 9.57 15.12 -14.56
C SER A 39 10.69 14.13 -14.27
N GLU A 40 11.95 14.55 -14.39
CA GLU A 40 13.11 13.69 -14.11
C GLU A 40 13.11 13.20 -12.65
N MET A 41 12.76 14.06 -11.71
CA MET A 41 12.68 13.70 -10.31
C MET A 41 11.59 12.66 -10.09
N VAL A 42 10.44 12.82 -10.70
CA VAL A 42 9.32 11.87 -10.58
C VAL A 42 9.72 10.51 -11.16
N VAL A 43 10.43 10.49 -12.29
CA VAL A 43 10.92 9.24 -12.89
C VAL A 43 11.87 8.51 -11.96
N LEU A 44 12.83 9.23 -11.36
CA LEU A 44 13.76 8.63 -10.39
C LEU A 44 13.05 8.09 -9.17
N GLN A 45 12.08 8.84 -8.64
CA GLN A 45 11.28 8.40 -7.51
C GLN A 45 10.42 7.18 -7.87
N THR A 46 9.89 7.14 -9.09
CA THR A 46 9.13 5.98 -9.58
C THR A 46 9.96 4.71 -9.55
N ASN A 47 11.19 4.77 -10.06
CA ASN A 47 12.08 3.62 -10.05
C ASN A 47 12.39 3.14 -8.63
N THR A 48 12.61 4.06 -7.71
CA THR A 48 12.86 3.75 -6.30
C THR A 48 11.62 3.13 -5.64
N LEU A 49 10.44 3.68 -5.92
CA LEU A 49 9.19 3.15 -5.38
C LEU A 49 8.94 1.72 -5.88
N VAL A 50 9.16 1.46 -7.18
CA VAL A 50 9.02 0.11 -7.74
C VAL A 50 9.94 -0.88 -7.02
N GLU A 51 11.19 -0.52 -6.78
CA GLU A 51 12.13 -1.38 -6.04
C GLU A 51 11.65 -1.62 -4.61
N ASP A 52 11.21 -0.59 -3.91
CA ASP A 52 10.70 -0.73 -2.54
C ASP A 52 9.48 -1.64 -2.50
N LEU A 53 8.56 -1.49 -3.44
CA LEU A 53 7.38 -2.34 -3.51
C LEU A 53 7.75 -3.80 -3.77
N ALA A 54 8.67 -4.03 -4.72
CA ALA A 54 9.08 -5.39 -5.08
C ALA A 54 9.83 -6.10 -3.95
N THR A 55 10.61 -5.37 -3.15
CA THR A 55 11.43 -5.95 -2.09
C THR A 55 10.74 -6.02 -0.74
N LYS A 56 9.92 -5.03 -0.39
CA LYS A 56 9.32 -4.92 0.96
C LYS A 56 7.82 -5.18 0.98
N TYR A 57 7.13 -4.97 -0.13
CA TYR A 57 5.66 -5.01 -0.18
C TYR A 57 5.16 -5.87 -1.33
N SER A 58 5.90 -6.91 -1.67
CA SER A 58 5.64 -7.74 -2.85
C SER A 58 4.27 -8.42 -2.85
N ARG A 59 3.71 -8.69 -1.68
CA ARG A 59 2.40 -9.36 -1.55
C ARG A 59 1.21 -8.42 -1.57
N MET A 60 1.45 -7.11 -1.49
CA MET A 60 0.38 -6.12 -1.61
C MET A 60 -0.14 -6.06 -3.05
N GLU A 61 -1.41 -5.75 -3.18
CA GLU A 61 -2.00 -5.41 -4.46
C GLU A 61 -1.72 -3.95 -4.79
N LEU A 62 -1.66 -3.63 -6.08
CA LEU A 62 -1.39 -2.26 -6.53
C LEU A 62 -2.46 -1.27 -6.01
N ASP A 63 -3.72 -1.70 -5.97
CA ASP A 63 -4.82 -0.88 -5.43
C ASP A 63 -4.63 -0.60 -3.94
N GLU A 64 -4.07 -1.55 -3.18
CA GLU A 64 -3.76 -1.35 -1.77
C GLU A 64 -2.65 -0.32 -1.58
N VAL A 65 -1.63 -0.34 -2.43
CA VAL A 65 -0.56 0.66 -2.41
C VAL A 65 -1.12 2.05 -2.65
N LYS A 66 -1.96 2.21 -3.65
CA LYS A 66 -2.62 3.47 -3.97
C LYS A 66 -3.46 3.96 -2.79
N PHE A 67 -4.26 3.08 -2.20
CA PHE A 67 -5.08 3.40 -1.04
C PHE A 67 -4.23 3.83 0.16
N ALA A 68 -3.17 3.08 0.46
CA ALA A 68 -2.29 3.36 1.61
C ALA A 68 -1.62 4.73 1.49
N LEU A 69 -1.13 5.07 0.31
CA LEU A 69 -0.47 6.36 0.08
C LEU A 69 -1.46 7.53 0.15
N ASN A 70 -2.65 7.37 -0.43
CA ASN A 70 -3.69 8.40 -0.34
C ASN A 70 -4.18 8.59 1.11
N LYS A 71 -4.35 7.50 1.84
CA LYS A 71 -4.72 7.54 3.26
C LYS A 71 -3.64 8.27 4.07
N GLY A 72 -2.38 8.00 3.79
CA GLY A 72 -1.27 8.69 4.45
C GLY A 72 -1.31 10.20 4.28
N LEU A 73 -1.64 10.67 3.08
CA LEU A 73 -1.79 12.11 2.84
C LEU A 73 -2.92 12.73 3.64
N ARG A 74 -4.02 12.02 3.82
CA ARG A 74 -5.21 12.52 4.54
C ARG A 74 -5.03 12.48 6.05
N ASP A 75 -4.33 11.47 6.56
CA ASP A 75 -4.21 11.24 7.99
C ASP A 75 -3.07 12.00 8.65
N ASN A 76 -2.21 12.65 7.86
CA ASN A 76 -1.06 13.39 8.37
C ASN A 76 -1.17 14.87 8.06
N ASP A 77 -0.65 15.70 8.96
CA ASP A 77 -0.70 17.15 8.82
C ASP A 77 0.35 17.67 7.83
N PRO A 78 0.02 18.67 7.01
CA PRO A 78 1.01 19.31 6.15
C PRO A 78 2.06 20.08 6.98
N PRO A 79 3.29 20.31 6.46
CA PRO A 79 3.69 19.97 5.09
C PRO A 79 4.09 18.50 4.93
N ILE A 80 3.71 17.91 3.79
CA ILE A 80 4.06 16.54 3.42
C ILE A 80 4.90 16.56 2.15
N PHE A 81 6.04 15.88 2.19
CA PHE A 81 6.93 15.74 1.03
C PHE A 81 6.97 14.28 0.60
N ILE A 82 6.84 14.03 -0.70
CA ILE A 82 6.91 12.68 -1.26
C ILE A 82 8.38 12.28 -1.37
N ASN A 83 8.78 11.30 -0.58
CA ASN A 83 10.13 10.76 -0.55
C ASN A 83 10.13 9.36 0.03
N VAL A 84 11.28 8.70 0.03
CA VAL A 84 11.42 7.31 0.49
C VAL A 84 10.91 7.11 1.93
N PRO A 85 11.34 7.89 2.93
CA PRO A 85 10.84 7.72 4.29
C PRO A 85 9.32 7.90 4.40
N THR A 86 8.77 8.86 3.67
CA THR A 86 7.34 9.17 3.73
C THR A 86 6.49 8.03 3.19
N TRP A 87 6.76 7.55 1.97
CA TRP A 87 5.93 6.48 1.43
C TRP A 87 6.14 5.16 2.17
N ASN A 88 7.34 4.89 2.67
CA ASN A 88 7.57 3.70 3.49
C ASN A 88 6.78 3.77 4.81
N LYS A 89 6.70 4.95 5.43
CA LYS A 89 5.88 5.15 6.63
C LYS A 89 4.41 4.85 6.34
N PHE A 90 3.87 5.41 5.26
CA PHE A 90 2.47 5.23 4.90
C PHE A 90 2.14 3.77 4.60
N LEU A 91 3.02 3.09 3.88
CA LEU A 91 2.83 1.68 3.54
C LEU A 91 2.94 0.77 4.78
N ARG A 92 3.88 1.04 5.66
CA ARG A 92 4.02 0.29 6.92
C ARG A 92 2.81 0.48 7.84
N ASP A 93 2.34 1.71 7.96
CA ASP A 93 1.18 2.02 8.80
C ASP A 93 -0.06 1.30 8.30
N TYR A 94 -0.27 1.29 6.98
CA TYR A 94 -1.36 0.54 6.36
C TYR A 94 -1.24 -0.95 6.64
N LYS A 95 -0.06 -1.51 6.45
CA LYS A 95 0.19 -2.94 6.64
C LYS A 95 -0.07 -3.36 8.08
N LYS A 96 0.35 -2.55 9.05
CA LYS A 96 0.09 -2.80 10.46
C LYS A 96 -1.40 -2.76 10.79
N SER A 97 -2.11 -1.76 10.28
CA SER A 97 -3.55 -1.62 10.46
C SER A 97 -4.31 -2.82 9.90
N GLU A 98 -3.95 -3.28 8.72
CA GLU A 98 -4.57 -4.43 8.07
C GLU A 98 -4.31 -5.71 8.85
N GLN A 99 -3.08 -5.90 9.33
CA GLN A 99 -2.73 -7.06 10.15
C GLN A 99 -3.50 -7.04 11.47
N TYR A 100 -3.59 -5.90 12.11
CA TYR A 100 -4.34 -5.74 13.35
C TYR A 100 -5.81 -6.10 13.16
N ARG A 101 -6.43 -5.60 12.10
CA ARG A 101 -7.82 -5.87 11.77
C ARG A 101 -8.05 -7.36 11.53
N ARG A 102 -7.15 -8.04 10.83
CA ARG A 102 -7.22 -9.48 10.60
C ARG A 102 -7.13 -10.27 11.90
N GLN A 103 -6.26 -9.85 12.82
CA GLN A 103 -6.15 -10.48 14.13
C GLN A 103 -7.44 -10.31 14.95
N CYS A 104 -8.02 -9.12 14.94
CA CYS A 104 -9.29 -8.86 15.62
C CYS A 104 -10.41 -9.73 15.07
N ASN A 105 -10.51 -9.86 13.74
CA ASN A 105 -11.52 -10.70 13.10
C ASN A 105 -11.33 -12.17 13.47
N ALA A 106 -10.10 -12.67 13.50
CA ALA A 106 -9.81 -14.04 13.90
C ALA A 106 -10.20 -14.32 15.35
N ILE A 107 -9.96 -13.37 16.25
CA ILE A 107 -10.34 -13.48 17.67
C ILE A 107 -11.86 -13.51 17.80
N GLU A 108 -12.58 -12.65 17.08
CA GLU A 108 -14.04 -12.61 17.07
C GLU A 108 -14.63 -13.94 16.57
N GLU A 109 -14.12 -14.46 15.47
CA GLU A 109 -14.56 -15.74 14.92
C GLU A 109 -14.34 -16.88 15.90
N TYR A 110 -13.19 -16.93 16.55
CA TYR A 110 -12.90 -17.94 17.57
C TYR A 110 -13.84 -17.83 18.76
N THR A 111 -14.12 -16.62 19.21
CA THR A 111 -15.04 -16.36 20.33
C THR A 111 -16.45 -16.84 20.00
N ILE A 112 -16.93 -16.56 18.80
CA ILE A 112 -18.25 -17.01 18.32
C ILE A 112 -18.30 -18.54 18.27
N TYR A 113 -17.26 -19.17 17.71
CA TYR A 113 -17.16 -20.63 17.63
C TYR A 113 -17.22 -21.26 19.02
N LYS A 114 -16.46 -20.74 19.96
CA LYS A 114 -16.41 -21.24 21.34
C LYS A 114 -17.79 -21.14 22.02
N LYS A 115 -18.49 -20.03 21.85
CA LYS A 115 -19.85 -19.85 22.38
C LYS A 115 -20.83 -20.86 21.82
N ARG A 116 -20.76 -21.15 20.52
CA ARG A 116 -21.60 -22.16 19.88
C ARG A 116 -21.34 -23.55 20.45
N MET A 117 -20.07 -23.90 20.66
CA MET A 117 -19.71 -25.19 21.24
C MET A 117 -20.20 -25.33 22.68
N GLU A 118 -20.14 -24.26 23.47
CA GLU A 118 -20.64 -24.25 24.86
C GLU A 118 -22.17 -24.40 24.91
N SER A 119 -22.88 -23.86 23.91
CA SER A 119 -24.37 -23.97 23.88
C SER A 119 -24.88 -25.36 23.53
N PHE A 120 -24.05 -26.23 22.99
CA PHE A 120 -24.37 -27.63 22.69
C PHE A 120 -23.97 -28.62 23.80
N GLY A 121 -23.26 -28.12 24.79
CA GLY A 121 -22.88 -28.92 25.97
C GLY A 121 -23.96 -28.79 27.06
#